data_a64b6504de28a7975eb3a067ab97f909
#
_entry.id   a64b6504de28a7975eb3a067ab97f909
#
_cell.length_a   1.000
_cell.length_b   1.000
_cell.length_c   1.000
_cell.angle_alpha   90.00
_cell.angle_beta   90.00
_cell.angle_gamma   90.00
#
_symmetry.space_group_name_H-M   'P 1'
#
loop_
_entity.id
_entity.type
_entity.pdbx_description
1 polymer ?
#
loop_
_entity_poly.entity_id
_entity_poly.type
_entity_poly.pdbx_seq_one_letter_code
_entity_poly.pdbx_strand_id
1 'polypeptide(L)'
;MGSDFQRTILWVILAASVFMLWDNWQVYNGKPSFFGTPTAQTETADGKQGTQTPAVPVAGAGSEAVAKGMVQTTKAVQLQNDLLKLNIDEQGAVVTRAELLKEYKEADWTEVGLAGMILGKTAPERENIVLFDVTPKHVYVAQSGLIGGDFPNHKSAYKYIGTETSNAMDKELGREVKVTTANFESSQGGVTVKKSFILYDGHYGITVRDTIVNNGTASVQPSIYYQLTRDSAKPEGESSFYYTYTGPAVYTEDDKFKK
;
A
#
# COMPACT_ATOMS: atom_id res chain seq x y z
N MET A 1 -4.12 -14.51 54.76
CA MET A 1 -4.27 -13.28 53.98
C MET A 1 -4.22 -13.47 52.42
N GLY A 2 -3.93 -14.66 51.88
CA GLY A 2 -3.85 -14.87 50.44
C GLY A 2 -5.17 -15.17 49.72
N SER A 3 -6.14 -15.81 50.38
CA SER A 3 -7.37 -16.28 49.71
C SER A 3 -8.39 -15.18 49.39
N ASP A 4 -8.48 -14.16 50.22
CA ASP A 4 -9.45 -13.08 50.04
C ASP A 4 -8.99 -12.11 48.94
N PHE A 5 -7.69 -11.86 48.83
CA PHE A 5 -7.11 -11.08 47.76
C PHE A 5 -7.29 -11.76 46.39
N GLN A 6 -7.06 -13.07 46.30
CA GLN A 6 -7.31 -13.83 45.07
C GLN A 6 -8.79 -13.85 44.67
N ARG A 7 -9.69 -14.00 45.66
CA ARG A 7 -11.14 -13.91 45.42
C ARG A 7 -11.56 -12.53 44.91
N THR A 8 -11.01 -11.46 45.46
CA THR A 8 -11.29 -10.09 45.01
C THR A 8 -10.82 -9.88 43.57
N ILE A 9 -9.61 -10.36 43.22
CA ILE A 9 -9.10 -10.27 41.82
C ILE A 9 -10.02 -11.03 40.85
N LEU A 10 -10.45 -12.25 41.21
CA LEU A 10 -11.35 -13.05 40.38
C LEU A 10 -12.69 -12.35 40.14
N TRP A 11 -13.25 -11.69 41.20
CA TRP A 11 -14.48 -10.91 41.06
C TRP A 11 -14.31 -9.70 40.17
N VAL A 12 -13.16 -9.01 40.24
CA VAL A 12 -12.84 -7.86 39.37
C VAL A 12 -12.71 -8.31 37.91
N ILE A 13 -12.00 -9.42 37.68
CA ILE A 13 -11.86 -10.00 36.32
C ILE A 13 -13.23 -10.43 35.78
N LEU A 14 -14.05 -11.09 36.59
CA LEU A 14 -15.40 -11.50 36.20
C LEU A 14 -16.26 -10.27 35.82
N ALA A 15 -16.26 -9.24 36.67
CA ALA A 15 -17.03 -8.03 36.43
C ALA A 15 -16.57 -7.32 35.13
N ALA A 16 -15.25 -7.21 34.91
CA ALA A 16 -14.69 -6.63 33.69
C ALA A 16 -15.08 -7.45 32.44
N SER A 17 -15.04 -8.78 32.54
CA SER A 17 -15.44 -9.67 31.43
C SER A 17 -16.93 -9.54 31.09
N VAL A 18 -17.80 -9.50 32.08
CA VAL A 18 -19.24 -9.30 31.88
C VAL A 18 -19.52 -7.93 31.26
N PHE A 19 -18.82 -6.90 31.73
CA PHE A 19 -18.97 -5.56 31.19
C PHE A 19 -18.51 -5.46 29.73
N MET A 20 -17.40 -6.09 29.36
CA MET A 20 -16.93 -6.15 27.97
C MET A 20 -17.90 -6.91 27.07
N LEU A 21 -18.46 -8.02 27.55
CA LEU A 21 -19.47 -8.77 26.80
C LEU A 21 -20.75 -7.94 26.58
N TRP A 22 -21.16 -7.17 27.60
CA TRP A 22 -22.32 -6.29 27.49
C TRP A 22 -22.08 -5.13 26.53
N ASP A 23 -20.90 -4.51 26.56
CA ASP A 23 -20.53 -3.43 25.63
C ASP A 23 -20.48 -3.93 24.19
N ASN A 24 -19.89 -5.11 23.96
CA ASN A 24 -19.85 -5.73 22.63
C ASN A 24 -21.25 -6.11 22.13
N TRP A 25 -22.15 -6.55 23.00
CA TRP A 25 -23.54 -6.78 22.67
C TRP A 25 -24.29 -5.47 22.33
N GLN A 26 -24.00 -4.38 23.00
CA GLN A 26 -24.53 -3.04 22.68
C GLN A 26 -24.11 -2.62 21.28
N VAL A 27 -22.82 -2.74 20.94
CA VAL A 27 -22.27 -2.43 19.62
C VAL A 27 -22.92 -3.29 18.52
N TYR A 28 -23.10 -4.59 18.78
CA TYR A 28 -23.79 -5.51 17.89
C TYR A 28 -25.26 -5.08 17.61
N ASN A 29 -25.92 -4.47 18.57
CA ASN A 29 -27.27 -3.93 18.45
C ASN A 29 -27.29 -2.46 17.94
N GLY A 30 -26.17 -1.94 17.39
CA GLY A 30 -26.10 -0.62 16.78
C GLY A 30 -26.06 0.54 17.78
N LYS A 31 -25.79 0.30 19.07
CA LYS A 31 -25.65 1.34 20.08
C LYS A 31 -24.18 1.74 20.21
N PRO A 32 -23.87 3.00 20.58
CA PRO A 32 -22.49 3.43 20.75
C PRO A 32 -21.82 2.67 21.89
N SER A 33 -20.54 2.28 21.68
CA SER A 33 -19.71 1.68 22.74
C SER A 33 -19.48 2.65 23.87
N PHE A 34 -19.44 2.17 25.10
CA PHE A 34 -19.10 2.96 26.28
C PHE A 34 -17.64 3.45 26.25
N PHE A 35 -16.76 2.70 25.57
CA PHE A 35 -15.36 3.09 25.38
C PHE A 35 -15.12 3.99 24.16
N GLY A 36 -16.18 4.50 23.55
CA GLY A 36 -16.10 5.46 22.44
C GLY A 36 -15.49 4.88 21.19
N THR A 37 -16.31 4.42 20.26
CA THR A 37 -15.89 4.36 18.85
C THR A 37 -15.81 5.80 18.35
N PRO A 38 -14.70 6.25 17.76
CA PRO A 38 -14.69 7.52 17.08
C PRO A 38 -15.64 7.41 15.88
N THR A 39 -16.80 8.03 16.00
CA THR A 39 -17.71 8.26 14.88
C THR A 39 -16.92 9.11 13.88
N ALA A 40 -16.72 8.62 12.68
CA ALA A 40 -16.25 9.42 11.57
C ALA A 40 -17.28 10.53 11.34
N GLN A 41 -17.02 11.72 11.87
CA GLN A 41 -17.76 12.91 11.51
C GLN A 41 -17.35 13.27 10.08
N THR A 42 -18.29 13.10 9.17
CA THR A 42 -18.24 13.72 7.86
C THR A 42 -18.43 15.22 8.08
N GLU A 43 -17.33 15.96 8.26
CA GLU A 43 -17.37 17.42 8.18
C GLU A 43 -17.61 17.80 6.73
N THR A 44 -18.81 18.28 6.46
CA THR A 44 -19.14 19.07 5.27
C THR A 44 -18.38 20.39 5.35
N ALA A 45 -17.25 20.48 4.68
CA ALA A 45 -16.54 21.73 4.51
C ALA A 45 -17.33 22.67 3.60
N ASP A 46 -17.85 23.71 4.21
CA ASP A 46 -18.45 24.87 3.54
C ASP A 46 -17.37 25.71 2.84
N GLY A 47 -17.76 26.27 1.69
CA GLY A 47 -16.88 26.78 0.66
C GLY A 47 -15.94 27.93 1.03
N LYS A 48 -14.72 27.85 0.53
CA LYS A 48 -13.95 29.00 0.06
C LYS A 48 -13.29 28.67 -1.29
N GLN A 49 -13.65 29.48 -2.26
CA GLN A 49 -13.14 29.51 -3.61
C GLN A 49 -11.63 29.77 -3.60
N GLY A 50 -10.85 28.72 -3.84
CA GLY A 50 -9.40 28.76 -4.01
C GLY A 50 -9.05 28.12 -5.34
N THR A 51 -8.19 28.73 -6.08
CA THR A 51 -7.52 28.40 -7.34
C THR A 51 -7.67 26.93 -7.76
N GLN A 52 -8.29 26.69 -8.93
CA GLN A 52 -8.50 25.35 -9.51
C GLN A 52 -7.16 24.66 -9.75
N THR A 53 -6.73 23.84 -8.82
CA THR A 53 -5.73 22.81 -9.08
C THR A 53 -6.36 21.78 -10.02
N PRO A 54 -5.70 21.36 -11.11
CA PRO A 54 -6.23 20.33 -12.00
C PRO A 54 -6.56 19.08 -11.19
N ALA A 55 -7.79 18.58 -11.33
CA ALA A 55 -8.24 17.41 -10.59
C ALA A 55 -7.40 16.17 -10.96
N VAL A 56 -6.74 15.60 -10.00
CA VAL A 56 -6.12 14.28 -10.15
C VAL A 56 -7.21 13.29 -10.55
N PRO A 57 -7.02 12.41 -11.56
CA PRO A 57 -7.96 11.37 -11.88
C PRO A 57 -8.11 10.45 -10.67
N VAL A 58 -9.09 10.74 -9.81
CA VAL A 58 -9.41 9.88 -8.67
C VAL A 58 -9.90 8.56 -9.24
N ALA A 59 -9.35 7.44 -8.80
CA ALA A 59 -9.95 6.15 -9.00
C ALA A 59 -11.34 6.19 -8.36
N GLY A 60 -12.36 6.52 -9.18
CA GLY A 60 -13.70 6.75 -8.68
C GLY A 60 -14.32 5.49 -8.13
N ALA A 61 -14.98 5.62 -7.02
CA ALA A 61 -16.01 4.78 -6.44
C ALA A 61 -15.71 3.28 -6.34
N GLY A 62 -15.37 2.83 -5.14
CA GLY A 62 -15.46 1.45 -4.71
C GLY A 62 -14.22 0.61 -4.97
N SER A 63 -13.59 0.18 -3.90
CA SER A 63 -12.46 -0.74 -3.90
C SER A 63 -12.67 -2.00 -4.75
N GLU A 64 -13.91 -2.49 -4.84
CA GLU A 64 -14.27 -3.64 -5.70
C GLU A 64 -14.17 -3.34 -7.21
N ALA A 65 -14.54 -2.13 -7.66
CA ALA A 65 -14.43 -1.75 -9.05
C ALA A 65 -12.98 -1.54 -9.49
N VAL A 66 -12.15 -1.01 -8.59
CA VAL A 66 -10.70 -0.86 -8.81
C VAL A 66 -10.03 -2.23 -8.82
N ALA A 67 -10.37 -3.12 -7.88
CA ALA A 67 -9.86 -4.48 -7.84
C ALA A 67 -10.25 -5.29 -9.09
N LYS A 68 -11.51 -5.21 -9.54
CA LYS A 68 -11.98 -5.88 -10.76
C LYS A 68 -11.28 -5.40 -12.03
N GLY A 69 -10.99 -4.10 -12.12
CA GLY A 69 -10.23 -3.54 -13.25
C GLY A 69 -8.75 -3.94 -13.27
N MET A 70 -8.15 -4.17 -12.10
CA MET A 70 -6.71 -4.52 -11.97
C MET A 70 -6.44 -6.03 -11.97
N VAL A 71 -7.42 -6.86 -11.60
CA VAL A 71 -7.28 -8.33 -11.64
C VAL A 71 -7.17 -8.86 -13.08
N GLN A 72 -7.50 -8.07 -14.07
CA GLN A 72 -7.24 -8.38 -15.48
C GLN A 72 -5.82 -7.93 -15.90
N THR A 73 -4.80 -8.27 -15.13
CA THR A 73 -3.41 -8.06 -15.52
C THR A 73 -3.07 -8.92 -16.72
N THR A 74 -3.08 -8.30 -17.88
CA THR A 74 -2.80 -9.00 -19.14
C THR A 74 -1.31 -9.26 -19.31
N LYS A 75 -0.43 -8.48 -18.68
CA LYS A 75 1.02 -8.64 -18.84
C LYS A 75 1.79 -7.87 -17.76
N ALA A 76 2.18 -8.56 -16.71
CA ALA A 76 3.04 -8.00 -15.69
C ALA A 76 4.52 -8.21 -16.01
N VAL A 77 5.29 -7.14 -15.98
CA VAL A 77 6.76 -7.16 -16.09
C VAL A 77 7.37 -7.28 -14.72
N GLN A 78 8.27 -8.23 -14.55
CA GLN A 78 9.00 -8.43 -13.31
C GLN A 78 10.32 -7.68 -13.33
N LEU A 79 10.57 -6.89 -12.28
CA LEU A 79 11.83 -6.18 -12.03
C LEU A 79 12.34 -6.57 -10.64
N GLN A 80 13.62 -6.91 -10.53
CA GLN A 80 14.18 -7.41 -9.28
C GLN A 80 15.62 -6.95 -9.06
N ASN A 81 15.96 -6.65 -7.80
CA ASN A 81 17.32 -6.59 -7.31
C ASN A 81 17.54 -7.68 -6.23
N ASP A 82 18.60 -7.57 -5.42
CA ASP A 82 18.92 -8.53 -4.37
C ASP A 82 18.00 -8.46 -3.13
N LEU A 83 17.19 -7.41 -2.97
CA LEU A 83 16.33 -7.15 -1.81
C LEU A 83 14.83 -7.08 -2.14
N LEU A 84 14.49 -6.66 -3.35
CA LEU A 84 13.13 -6.29 -3.73
C LEU A 84 12.76 -6.90 -5.09
N LYS A 85 11.53 -7.42 -5.17
CA LYS A 85 10.93 -7.92 -6.40
C LYS A 85 9.63 -7.19 -6.68
N LEU A 86 9.52 -6.60 -7.86
CA LEU A 86 8.35 -5.84 -8.30
C LEU A 86 7.63 -6.56 -9.44
N ASN A 87 6.30 -6.46 -9.46
CA ASN A 87 5.51 -6.68 -10.66
C ASN A 87 4.92 -5.33 -11.10
N ILE A 88 5.12 -4.98 -12.37
CA ILE A 88 4.68 -3.73 -12.97
C ILE A 88 3.75 -4.07 -14.12
N ASP A 89 2.50 -3.61 -14.04
CA ASP A 89 1.51 -3.84 -15.09
C ASP A 89 1.75 -2.88 -16.27
N GLU A 90 1.61 -3.35 -17.50
CA GLU A 90 1.63 -2.50 -18.70
C GLU A 90 0.44 -1.51 -18.72
N GLN A 91 -0.66 -1.82 -18.04
CA GLN A 91 -1.75 -0.85 -17.85
C GLN A 91 -1.33 0.20 -16.81
N GLY A 92 -1.07 1.41 -17.26
CA GLY A 92 -0.66 2.53 -16.43
C GLY A 92 0.81 2.51 -15.98
N ALA A 93 1.57 1.49 -16.31
CA ALA A 93 2.87 1.19 -15.71
C ALA A 93 2.78 1.27 -14.18
N VAL A 94 1.85 0.52 -13.60
CA VAL A 94 1.49 0.51 -12.18
C VAL A 94 2.28 -0.58 -11.45
N VAL A 95 2.86 -0.25 -10.29
CA VAL A 95 3.45 -1.27 -9.42
C VAL A 95 2.32 -1.97 -8.69
N THR A 96 2.04 -3.21 -9.08
CA THR A 96 0.94 -4.03 -8.56
C THR A 96 1.38 -5.01 -7.48
N ARG A 97 2.68 -5.29 -7.37
CA ARG A 97 3.25 -6.13 -6.32
C ARG A 97 4.64 -5.65 -5.97
N ALA A 98 4.95 -5.60 -4.69
CA ALA A 98 6.29 -5.38 -4.17
C ALA A 98 6.54 -6.38 -3.03
N GLU A 99 7.52 -7.25 -3.24
CA GLU A 99 7.88 -8.34 -2.33
C GLU A 99 9.30 -8.13 -1.82
N LEU A 100 9.49 -8.17 -0.49
CA LEU A 100 10.77 -8.07 0.18
C LEU A 100 11.43 -9.45 0.22
N LEU A 101 12.60 -9.60 -0.41
CA LEU A 101 13.23 -10.90 -0.59
C LEU A 101 14.00 -11.41 0.64
N LYS A 102 14.35 -10.52 1.55
CA LYS A 102 15.10 -10.87 2.79
C LYS A 102 14.31 -10.60 4.08
N GLU A 103 13.07 -10.14 3.95
CA GLU A 103 12.19 -9.88 5.08
C GLU A 103 11.02 -10.86 5.04
N TYR A 104 10.72 -11.45 6.19
CA TYR A 104 9.75 -12.54 6.29
C TYR A 104 8.64 -12.17 7.27
N LYS A 105 7.42 -12.64 6.99
CA LYS A 105 6.33 -12.64 7.95
C LYS A 105 6.71 -13.52 9.15
N GLU A 106 6.10 -13.24 10.30
CA GLU A 106 6.17 -14.17 11.42
C GLU A 106 5.63 -15.54 10.98
N ALA A 107 6.29 -16.61 11.45
CA ALA A 107 5.85 -17.95 11.13
C ALA A 107 4.46 -18.22 11.73
N ASP A 108 3.53 -18.64 10.90
CA ASP A 108 2.19 -19.02 11.36
C ASP A 108 2.21 -20.41 11.99
N TRP A 109 2.23 -20.43 13.31
CA TRP A 109 2.21 -21.66 14.10
C TRP A 109 0.81 -22.26 14.30
N THR A 110 -0.25 -21.61 13.81
CA THR A 110 -1.63 -22.08 14.01
C THR A 110 -1.87 -23.45 13.39
N GLU A 111 -1.27 -23.72 12.22
CA GLU A 111 -1.36 -25.03 11.56
C GLU A 111 -0.57 -26.13 12.29
N VAL A 112 0.53 -25.78 12.93
CA VAL A 112 1.34 -26.74 13.69
C VAL A 112 0.71 -27.06 15.04
N GLY A 113 0.07 -26.05 15.65
CA GLY A 113 -0.55 -26.14 16.98
C GLY A 113 0.45 -26.42 18.10
N LEU A 114 -0.01 -26.24 19.34
CA LEU A 114 0.81 -26.47 20.54
C LEU A 114 1.35 -27.91 20.61
N ALA A 115 0.54 -28.90 20.23
CA ALA A 115 0.97 -30.31 20.22
C ALA A 115 2.09 -30.56 19.19
N GLY A 116 2.04 -29.92 18.03
CA GLY A 116 3.11 -30.02 17.04
C GLY A 116 4.42 -29.39 17.50
N MET A 117 4.35 -28.25 18.19
CA MET A 117 5.52 -27.60 18.81
C MET A 117 6.18 -28.50 19.85
N ILE A 118 5.39 -29.13 20.73
CA ILE A 118 5.89 -30.05 21.75
C ILE A 118 6.50 -31.31 21.12
N LEU A 119 5.95 -31.78 20.03
CA LEU A 119 6.44 -32.95 19.29
C LEU A 119 7.62 -32.66 18.37
N GLY A 120 8.16 -31.45 18.41
CA GLY A 120 9.35 -31.06 17.62
C GLY A 120 9.10 -30.96 16.12
N LYS A 121 7.86 -30.66 15.67
CA LYS A 121 7.60 -30.39 14.26
C LYS A 121 8.38 -29.14 13.82
N THR A 122 8.88 -29.20 12.60
CA THR A 122 9.60 -28.09 11.96
C THR A 122 8.71 -26.86 11.86
N ALA A 123 9.29 -25.69 12.07
CA ALA A 123 8.60 -24.42 11.83
C ALA A 123 8.05 -24.38 10.40
N PRO A 124 6.86 -23.83 10.19
CA PRO A 124 6.35 -23.61 8.83
C PRO A 124 7.29 -22.71 8.04
N GLU A 125 7.30 -22.90 6.72
CA GLU A 125 8.09 -22.05 5.82
C GLU A 125 7.64 -20.59 5.96
N ARG A 126 8.61 -19.68 6.09
CA ARG A 126 8.30 -18.26 6.24
C ARG A 126 8.01 -17.66 4.87
N GLU A 127 6.90 -16.95 4.78
CA GLU A 127 6.55 -16.18 3.60
C GLU A 127 7.25 -14.83 3.60
N ASN A 128 7.66 -14.36 2.42
CA ASN A 128 8.19 -13.01 2.24
C ASN A 128 7.12 -11.95 2.57
N ILE A 129 7.55 -10.81 3.08
CA ILE A 129 6.65 -9.67 3.27
C ILE A 129 6.31 -9.07 1.91
N VAL A 130 5.02 -8.90 1.66
CA VAL A 130 4.46 -8.25 0.48
C VAL A 130 3.91 -6.89 0.88
N LEU A 131 4.45 -5.81 0.29
CA LEU A 131 4.06 -4.42 0.59
C LEU A 131 2.89 -3.97 -0.30
N PHE A 132 2.97 -4.20 -1.61
CA PHE A 132 1.89 -3.96 -2.56
C PHE A 132 1.36 -5.28 -3.07
N ASP A 133 0.06 -5.40 -3.21
CA ASP A 133 -0.56 -6.59 -3.79
C ASP A 133 -1.93 -6.27 -4.39
N VAL A 134 -2.32 -7.07 -5.37
CA VAL A 134 -3.65 -7.03 -6.00
C VAL A 134 -4.24 -8.43 -5.98
N THR A 135 -5.24 -8.61 -5.14
CA THR A 135 -6.03 -9.83 -5.03
C THR A 135 -7.53 -9.49 -5.16
N PRO A 136 -8.42 -10.46 -5.33
CA PRO A 136 -9.85 -10.20 -5.34
C PRO A 136 -10.39 -9.53 -4.06
N LYS A 137 -9.64 -9.63 -2.95
CA LYS A 137 -10.04 -9.11 -1.63
C LYS A 137 -9.23 -7.91 -1.16
N HIS A 138 -8.12 -7.61 -1.82
CA HIS A 138 -7.20 -6.58 -1.37
C HIS A 138 -6.54 -5.90 -2.56
N VAL A 139 -6.48 -4.57 -2.51
CA VAL A 139 -5.76 -3.74 -3.49
C VAL A 139 -4.88 -2.74 -2.77
N TYR A 140 -3.58 -2.80 -3.03
CA TYR A 140 -2.63 -1.77 -2.64
C TYR A 140 -1.58 -1.61 -3.73
N VAL A 141 -1.56 -0.46 -4.41
CA VAL A 141 -0.74 -0.20 -5.60
C VAL A 141 -0.12 1.19 -5.57
N ALA A 142 1.00 1.34 -6.28
CA ALA A 142 1.64 2.64 -6.52
C ALA A 142 1.48 3.03 -7.99
N GLN A 143 0.98 4.23 -8.22
CA GLN A 143 0.58 4.75 -9.52
C GLN A 143 1.16 6.14 -9.76
N SER A 144 1.41 6.49 -11.01
CA SER A 144 1.77 7.85 -11.40
C SER A 144 1.29 8.16 -12.81
N GLY A 145 1.29 9.44 -13.18
CA GLY A 145 0.87 9.85 -14.50
C GLY A 145 0.86 11.38 -14.67
N LEU A 146 0.35 11.82 -15.78
CA LEU A 146 0.19 13.23 -16.09
C LEU A 146 -1.27 13.68 -15.98
N ILE A 147 -1.48 14.93 -15.57
CA ILE A 147 -2.76 15.64 -15.58
C ILE A 147 -2.59 17.02 -16.26
N GLY A 148 -3.70 17.67 -16.54
CA GLY A 148 -3.73 18.97 -17.21
C GLY A 148 -4.06 18.88 -18.70
N GLY A 149 -4.39 17.68 -19.19
CA GLY A 149 -4.80 17.42 -20.58
C GLY A 149 -5.06 15.94 -20.82
N ASP A 150 -5.27 15.58 -22.08
CA ASP A 150 -5.41 14.18 -22.50
C ASP A 150 -4.02 13.54 -22.63
N PHE A 151 -3.35 13.32 -21.51
CA PHE A 151 -1.98 12.82 -21.43
C PHE A 151 -1.91 11.40 -20.85
N PRO A 152 -0.80 10.66 -21.09
CA PRO A 152 -0.60 9.35 -20.48
C PRO A 152 -0.68 9.40 -18.94
N ASN A 153 -1.47 8.52 -18.37
CA ASN A 153 -1.70 8.42 -16.92
C ASN A 153 -1.81 6.94 -16.50
N HIS A 154 -2.16 6.67 -15.22
CA HIS A 154 -2.27 5.32 -14.70
C HIS A 154 -3.39 4.45 -15.34
N LYS A 155 -4.23 5.03 -16.22
CA LYS A 155 -5.25 4.32 -17.00
C LYS A 155 -4.85 4.11 -18.46
N SER A 156 -3.75 4.70 -18.89
CA SER A 156 -3.25 4.57 -20.26
C SER A 156 -2.48 3.26 -20.43
N ALA A 157 -2.52 2.67 -21.62
CA ALA A 157 -1.67 1.53 -21.94
C ALA A 157 -0.23 1.98 -22.13
N TYR A 158 0.71 1.34 -21.46
CA TYR A 158 2.14 1.50 -21.62
C TYR A 158 2.72 0.27 -22.31
N LYS A 159 3.59 0.48 -23.25
CA LYS A 159 4.35 -0.57 -23.89
C LYS A 159 5.64 -0.80 -23.10
N TYR A 160 5.90 -2.02 -22.68
CA TYR A 160 7.19 -2.42 -22.13
C TYR A 160 8.25 -2.38 -23.25
N ILE A 161 9.33 -1.65 -23.01
CA ILE A 161 10.42 -1.46 -24.00
C ILE A 161 11.56 -2.45 -23.74
N GLY A 162 11.83 -2.74 -22.46
CA GLY A 162 12.89 -3.68 -22.09
C GLY A 162 13.44 -3.40 -20.69
N THR A 163 14.25 -4.35 -20.22
CA THR A 163 15.03 -4.21 -18.98
C THR A 163 16.51 -4.11 -19.30
N GLU A 164 17.17 -3.12 -18.73
CA GLU A 164 18.59 -2.88 -18.86
C GLU A 164 19.29 -3.10 -17.53
N THR A 165 20.54 -3.53 -17.57
CA THR A 165 21.40 -3.66 -16.40
C THR A 165 22.68 -2.88 -16.63
N SER A 166 23.07 -2.10 -15.62
CA SER A 166 24.32 -1.34 -15.61
C SER A 166 24.95 -1.38 -14.21
N ASN A 167 26.12 -0.79 -14.06
CA ASN A 167 26.73 -0.57 -12.76
C ASN A 167 26.82 0.93 -12.49
N ALA A 168 26.66 1.32 -11.22
CA ALA A 168 26.84 2.69 -10.77
C ALA A 168 27.55 2.73 -9.41
N MET A 169 28.32 3.78 -9.20
CA MET A 169 28.93 4.03 -7.87
C MET A 169 27.82 4.47 -6.90
N ASP A 170 27.60 3.68 -5.88
CA ASP A 170 26.70 4.01 -4.78
C ASP A 170 27.45 4.80 -3.71
N LYS A 171 26.97 6.02 -3.42
CA LYS A 171 27.63 6.93 -2.47
C LYS A 171 27.41 6.54 -1.02
N GLU A 172 26.27 5.88 -0.71
CA GLU A 172 25.93 5.46 0.65
C GLU A 172 26.69 4.19 1.02
N LEU A 173 26.78 3.24 0.08
CA LEU A 173 27.51 1.99 0.28
C LEU A 173 29.01 2.12 0.00
N GLY A 174 29.45 3.22 -0.64
CA GLY A 174 30.84 3.47 -1.00
C GLY A 174 31.44 2.46 -2.00
N ARG A 175 30.61 1.78 -2.78
CA ARG A 175 31.01 0.75 -3.74
C ARG A 175 30.18 0.80 -5.01
N GLU A 176 30.67 0.15 -6.05
CA GLU A 176 29.90 -0.08 -7.27
C GLU A 176 28.82 -1.11 -7.01
N VAL A 177 27.60 -0.81 -7.46
CA VAL A 177 26.42 -1.67 -7.34
C VAL A 177 25.78 -1.89 -8.69
N LYS A 178 25.11 -3.02 -8.86
CA LYS A 178 24.29 -3.33 -10.01
C LYS A 178 23.03 -2.47 -9.98
N VAL A 179 22.64 -1.93 -11.13
CA VAL A 179 21.44 -1.14 -11.34
C VAL A 179 20.59 -1.83 -12.40
N THR A 180 19.36 -2.15 -12.05
CA THR A 180 18.42 -2.78 -12.99
C THR A 180 17.29 -1.81 -13.27
N THR A 181 17.03 -1.53 -14.57
CA THR A 181 16.05 -0.54 -15.03
C THR A 181 15.06 -1.19 -15.99
N ALA A 182 13.76 -1.09 -15.68
CA ALA A 182 12.68 -1.47 -16.59
C ALA A 182 12.08 -0.21 -17.24
N ASN A 183 11.97 -0.20 -18.55
CA ASN A 183 11.54 0.93 -19.35
C ASN A 183 10.17 0.69 -19.99
N PHE A 184 9.28 1.67 -19.87
CA PHE A 184 7.94 1.68 -20.44
C PHE A 184 7.70 2.98 -21.21
N GLU A 185 6.84 2.93 -22.23
CA GLU A 185 6.49 4.11 -23.04
C GLU A 185 4.99 4.14 -23.35
N SER A 186 4.40 5.32 -23.24
CA SER A 186 3.02 5.59 -23.66
C SER A 186 2.92 6.94 -24.35
N SER A 187 2.08 7.03 -25.40
CA SER A 187 1.84 8.25 -26.13
C SER A 187 0.35 8.52 -26.22
N GLN A 188 -0.06 9.72 -25.81
CA GLN A 188 -1.45 10.17 -25.80
C GLN A 188 -1.48 11.71 -25.85
N GLY A 189 -2.44 12.30 -26.57
CA GLY A 189 -2.64 13.75 -26.62
C GLY A 189 -1.43 14.54 -27.13
N GLY A 190 -0.62 13.95 -28.05
CA GLY A 190 0.59 14.60 -28.57
C GLY A 190 1.79 14.57 -27.63
N VAL A 191 1.68 13.87 -26.47
CA VAL A 191 2.76 13.73 -25.49
C VAL A 191 3.16 12.26 -25.37
N THR A 192 4.47 12.01 -25.34
CA THR A 192 5.03 10.70 -25.02
C THR A 192 5.66 10.74 -23.62
N VAL A 193 5.30 9.78 -22.78
CA VAL A 193 5.92 9.55 -21.48
C VAL A 193 6.78 8.31 -21.59
N LYS A 194 8.07 8.45 -21.29
CA LYS A 194 9.00 7.33 -21.07
C LYS A 194 9.21 7.19 -19.57
N LYS A 195 8.69 6.09 -19.00
CA LYS A 195 8.74 5.80 -17.57
C LYS A 195 9.76 4.70 -17.31
N SER A 196 10.70 4.96 -16.41
CA SER A 196 11.73 4.01 -16.01
C SER A 196 11.62 3.72 -14.52
N PHE A 197 11.56 2.44 -14.17
CA PHE A 197 11.69 1.95 -12.80
C PHE A 197 13.10 1.45 -12.59
N ILE A 198 13.79 1.97 -11.58
CA ILE A 198 15.21 1.74 -11.35
C ILE A 198 15.39 1.19 -9.95
N LEU A 199 16.06 0.03 -9.86
CA LEU A 199 16.45 -0.62 -8.62
C LEU A 199 17.97 -0.69 -8.52
N TYR A 200 18.49 -0.39 -7.34
CA TYR A 200 19.91 -0.49 -6.99
C TYR A 200 20.10 -1.68 -6.05
N ASP A 201 21.08 -2.53 -6.30
CA ASP A 201 21.42 -3.61 -5.38
C ASP A 201 21.87 -3.05 -4.02
N GLY A 202 21.37 -3.65 -2.94
CA GLY A 202 21.60 -3.19 -1.57
C GLY A 202 20.58 -2.17 -1.06
N HIS A 203 19.60 -1.75 -1.86
CA HIS A 203 18.57 -0.78 -1.48
C HIS A 203 17.15 -1.31 -1.70
N TYR A 204 16.25 -0.97 -0.77
CA TYR A 204 14.80 -1.19 -0.92
C TYR A 204 14.10 -0.04 -1.67
N GLY A 205 14.83 1.02 -2.01
CA GLY A 205 14.28 2.18 -2.71
C GLY A 205 13.91 1.86 -4.15
N ILE A 206 12.75 2.38 -4.60
CA ILE A 206 12.30 2.32 -5.98
C ILE A 206 12.40 3.72 -6.56
N THR A 207 13.28 3.94 -7.54
CA THR A 207 13.36 5.21 -8.25
C THR A 207 12.48 5.15 -9.48
N VAL A 208 11.55 6.10 -9.60
CA VAL A 208 10.72 6.27 -10.81
C VAL A 208 11.17 7.53 -11.53
N ARG A 209 11.52 7.40 -12.80
CA ARG A 209 11.92 8.51 -13.68
C ARG A 209 10.96 8.61 -14.85
N ASP A 210 10.30 9.74 -14.96
CA ASP A 210 9.45 10.05 -16.10
C ASP A 210 10.14 11.09 -17.00
N THR A 211 10.31 10.76 -18.28
CA THR A 211 10.78 11.67 -19.32
C THR A 211 9.60 12.01 -20.22
N ILE A 212 9.26 13.30 -20.31
CA ILE A 212 8.10 13.78 -21.03
C ILE A 212 8.59 14.42 -22.33
N VAL A 213 8.06 13.96 -23.46
CA VAL A 213 8.38 14.48 -24.79
C VAL A 213 7.10 15.05 -25.42
N ASN A 214 7.10 16.33 -25.75
CA ASN A 214 6.03 16.95 -26.55
C ASN A 214 6.30 16.70 -28.03
N ASN A 215 5.48 15.89 -28.67
CA ASN A 215 5.54 15.60 -30.10
C ASN A 215 4.62 16.50 -30.92
N GLY A 216 3.81 17.36 -30.26
CA GLY A 216 2.91 18.29 -30.88
C GLY A 216 3.61 19.62 -31.22
N THR A 217 2.91 20.47 -31.96
CA THR A 217 3.38 21.82 -32.31
C THR A 217 3.02 22.89 -31.28
N ALA A 218 1.99 22.61 -30.44
CA ALA A 218 1.56 23.50 -29.39
C ALA A 218 2.33 23.22 -28.08
N SER A 219 2.62 24.29 -27.32
CA SER A 219 3.18 24.15 -25.98
C SER A 219 2.15 23.50 -25.03
N VAL A 220 2.61 22.58 -24.20
CA VAL A 220 1.80 21.90 -23.17
C VAL A 220 2.41 22.11 -21.80
N GLN A 221 1.57 22.10 -20.75
CA GLN A 221 1.99 22.26 -19.36
C GLN A 221 1.39 21.14 -18.52
N PRO A 222 1.86 19.89 -18.67
CA PRO A 222 1.41 18.79 -17.84
C PRO A 222 1.91 18.94 -16.41
N SER A 223 1.11 18.47 -15.46
CA SER A 223 1.55 18.24 -14.07
C SER A 223 1.68 16.76 -13.84
N ILE A 224 2.75 16.34 -13.15
CA ILE A 224 2.93 14.95 -12.75
C ILE A 224 2.27 14.72 -11.38
N TYR A 225 1.69 13.54 -11.17
CA TYR A 225 1.22 13.09 -9.87
C TYR A 225 1.77 11.71 -9.53
N TYR A 226 1.93 11.47 -8.24
CA TYR A 226 2.22 10.17 -7.65
C TYR A 226 1.15 9.87 -6.62
N GLN A 227 0.63 8.65 -6.62
CA GLN A 227 -0.39 8.23 -5.67
C GLN A 227 -0.20 6.79 -5.22
N LEU A 228 -0.60 6.53 -3.98
CA LEU A 228 -0.81 5.20 -3.44
C LEU A 228 -2.31 4.97 -3.36
N THR A 229 -2.79 3.89 -3.97
CA THR A 229 -4.20 3.52 -3.92
C THR A 229 -4.32 2.23 -3.12
N ARG A 230 -5.13 2.28 -2.07
CA ARG A 230 -5.41 1.14 -1.20
C ARG A 230 -6.91 1.02 -0.98
N ASP A 231 -7.41 -0.22 -0.85
CA ASP A 231 -8.75 -0.48 -0.35
C ASP A 231 -8.86 -0.19 1.16
N SER A 232 -10.08 -0.25 1.68
CA SER A 232 -10.38 -0.08 3.10
C SER A 232 -10.33 -1.37 3.90
N ALA A 233 -9.87 -2.47 3.30
CA ALA A 233 -9.78 -3.75 3.99
C ALA A 233 -8.81 -3.67 5.17
N LYS A 234 -9.20 -4.27 6.29
CA LYS A 234 -8.33 -4.37 7.46
C LYS A 234 -7.17 -5.32 7.17
N PRO A 235 -5.96 -5.02 7.68
CA PRO A 235 -4.84 -5.94 7.57
C PRO A 235 -5.16 -7.29 8.24
N GLU A 236 -4.70 -8.37 7.65
CA GLU A 236 -4.77 -9.70 8.28
C GLU A 236 -3.99 -9.70 9.59
N GLY A 237 -4.56 -10.29 10.65
CA GLY A 237 -3.93 -10.34 11.97
C GLY A 237 -4.12 -9.09 12.83
N GLU A 238 -4.93 -8.11 12.41
CA GLU A 238 -5.25 -6.96 13.25
C GLU A 238 -5.96 -7.42 14.53
N SER A 239 -5.41 -7.04 15.69
CA SER A 239 -5.98 -7.37 16.99
C SER A 239 -7.33 -6.69 17.19
N SER A 240 -8.33 -7.43 17.67
CA SER A 240 -9.62 -6.86 18.08
C SER A 240 -9.52 -5.97 19.33
N PHE A 241 -8.40 -6.04 20.05
CA PHE A 241 -8.18 -5.30 21.30
C PHE A 241 -7.48 -3.97 21.12
N TYR A 242 -6.76 -3.78 20.03
CA TYR A 242 -6.04 -2.55 19.75
C TYR A 242 -6.54 -1.97 18.42
N TYR A 243 -7.01 -0.72 18.49
CA TYR A 243 -7.37 0.00 17.29
C TYR A 243 -6.12 0.51 16.59
N THR A 244 -5.85 -0.03 15.40
CA THR A 244 -4.82 0.50 14.51
C THR A 244 -5.47 1.37 13.46
N TYR A 245 -4.96 2.59 13.30
CA TYR A 245 -5.47 3.48 12.27
C TYR A 245 -5.13 2.91 10.89
N THR A 246 -6.15 2.62 10.10
CA THR A 246 -6.02 2.20 8.69
C THR A 246 -6.54 3.31 7.80
N GLY A 247 -5.63 4.08 7.19
CA GLY A 247 -5.97 5.22 6.34
C GLY A 247 -4.75 6.05 5.95
N PRO A 248 -4.94 7.10 5.16
CA PRO A 248 -3.85 8.01 4.81
C PRO A 248 -3.38 8.77 6.06
N ALA A 249 -2.08 8.83 6.25
CA ALA A 249 -1.46 9.63 7.30
C ALA A 249 -0.26 10.39 6.72
N VAL A 250 -0.17 11.68 7.03
CA VAL A 250 0.93 12.53 6.59
C VAL A 250 1.64 13.08 7.83
N TYR A 251 2.95 13.02 7.81
CA TYR A 251 3.80 13.67 8.81
C TYR A 251 4.48 14.88 8.19
N THR A 252 4.35 16.02 8.83
CA THR A 252 5.09 17.24 8.50
C THR A 252 5.79 17.77 9.75
N GLU A 253 6.83 18.57 9.59
CA GLU A 253 7.53 19.16 10.76
C GLU A 253 6.62 20.08 11.55
N ASP A 254 5.74 20.82 10.87
CA ASP A 254 4.81 21.78 11.48
C ASP A 254 3.60 21.10 12.13
N ASP A 255 2.95 20.19 11.42
CA ASP A 255 1.66 19.61 11.84
C ASP A 255 1.79 18.24 12.51
N LYS A 256 3.00 17.64 12.53
CA LYS A 256 3.24 16.26 12.97
C LYS A 256 2.40 15.26 12.16
N PHE A 257 1.63 14.39 12.81
CA PHE A 257 0.78 13.41 12.11
C PHE A 257 -0.62 14.00 11.87
N LYS A 258 -1.01 14.09 10.59
CA LYS A 258 -2.41 14.30 10.15
C LYS A 258 -2.95 12.98 9.61
N LYS A 259 -4.18 12.63 10.02
CA LYS A 259 -4.94 11.45 9.60
C LYS A 259 -6.08 11.88 8.70
#